data_bc7c15132ce7baaa08092ccfe1fd1529
#
_entry.id   bc7c15132ce7baaa08092ccfe1fd1529
#
_cell.length_a   1.000
_cell.length_b   1.000
_cell.length_c   1.000
_cell.angle_alpha   90.00
_cell.angle_beta   90.00
_cell.angle_gamma   90.00
#
_symmetry.space_group_name_H-M   'P 1'
#
loop_
_entity.id
_entity.type
_entity.pdbx_description
1 polymer ?
#
loop_
_entity_poly.entity_id
_entity_poly.type
_entity_poly.pdbx_seq_one_letter_code
_entity_poly.pdbx_strand_id
1 'polypeptide(L)'
;MRLVGKILGGLLLLVIVALGGASVWFWFYPVTVTNYVNTFTIEFALETPELLTGIGVIDNTPLDFHSGQLADYTKAQEDKQLARLKKSREGMNRFNPEELKGQEKLTWEIATWFLDDIIAQAEFDHSGYRVNQISGPMVDLPQFITDTHVIKNERSVTRYISRLGEFGRVIGEVKARVEE
;
A
#
# COMPACT_ATOMS: atom_id res chain seq x y z
N MET A 1 16.41 -12.25 -44.75
CA MET A 1 15.80 -12.64 -43.46
C MET A 1 16.51 -12.09 -42.20
N ARG A 2 17.84 -12.18 -42.08
CA ARG A 2 18.58 -11.68 -40.88
C ARG A 2 18.48 -10.16 -40.64
N LEU A 3 18.39 -9.34 -41.69
CA LEU A 3 18.27 -7.88 -41.56
C LEU A 3 16.88 -7.45 -41.06
N VAL A 4 15.83 -8.07 -41.58
CA VAL A 4 14.44 -7.82 -41.16
C VAL A 4 14.25 -8.19 -39.68
N GLY A 5 14.82 -9.32 -39.24
CA GLY A 5 14.76 -9.71 -37.83
C GLY A 5 15.47 -8.71 -36.88
N LYS A 6 16.59 -8.12 -37.31
CA LYS A 6 17.29 -7.07 -36.53
C LYS A 6 16.49 -5.78 -36.46
N ILE A 7 15.83 -5.38 -37.54
CA ILE A 7 14.98 -4.17 -37.59
C ILE A 7 13.75 -4.37 -36.70
N LEU A 8 13.09 -5.52 -36.81
CA LEU A 8 11.94 -5.84 -35.96
C LEU A 8 12.31 -5.93 -34.47
N GLY A 9 13.46 -6.55 -34.14
CA GLY A 9 13.96 -6.59 -32.79
C GLY A 9 14.29 -5.20 -32.21
N GLY A 10 14.91 -4.33 -33.04
CA GLY A 10 15.18 -2.94 -32.66
C GLY A 10 13.91 -2.11 -32.44
N LEU A 11 12.90 -2.29 -33.29
CA LEU A 11 11.58 -1.64 -33.11
C LEU A 11 10.88 -2.12 -31.84
N LEU A 12 10.89 -3.42 -31.58
CA LEU A 12 10.30 -3.99 -30.36
C LEU A 12 10.98 -3.43 -29.09
N LEU A 13 12.30 -3.37 -29.12
CA LEU A 13 13.07 -2.79 -27.99
C LEU A 13 12.73 -1.31 -27.79
N LEU A 14 12.62 -0.52 -28.85
CA LEU A 14 12.21 0.89 -28.77
C LEU A 14 10.81 1.05 -28.16
N VAL A 15 9.86 0.20 -28.56
CA VAL A 15 8.50 0.21 -27.99
C VAL A 15 8.52 -0.13 -26.50
N ILE A 16 9.30 -1.14 -26.10
CA ILE A 16 9.44 -1.52 -24.67
C ILE A 16 10.04 -0.38 -23.87
N VAL A 17 11.09 0.27 -24.38
CA VAL A 17 11.73 1.40 -23.71
C VAL A 17 10.79 2.61 -23.64
N ALA A 18 10.06 2.90 -24.68
CA ALA A 18 9.08 3.98 -24.71
C ALA A 18 7.92 3.75 -23.73
N LEU A 19 7.37 2.54 -23.71
CA LEU A 19 6.31 2.17 -22.76
C LEU A 19 6.81 2.16 -21.32
N GLY A 20 8.02 1.64 -21.06
CA GLY A 20 8.65 1.69 -19.76
C GLY A 20 8.90 3.13 -19.29
N GLY A 21 9.45 3.97 -20.14
CA GLY A 21 9.66 5.38 -19.86
C GLY A 21 8.37 6.14 -19.62
N ALA A 22 7.33 5.90 -20.43
CA ALA A 22 6.01 6.49 -20.24
C ALA A 22 5.35 6.04 -18.93
N SER A 23 5.49 4.77 -18.55
CA SER A 23 4.97 4.25 -17.28
C SER A 23 5.66 4.88 -16.07
N VAL A 24 6.99 5.01 -16.12
CA VAL A 24 7.77 5.69 -15.07
C VAL A 24 7.37 7.16 -14.98
N TRP A 25 7.29 7.84 -16.13
CA TRP A 25 6.87 9.25 -16.16
C TRP A 25 5.46 9.43 -15.59
N PHE A 26 4.51 8.60 -15.98
CA PHE A 26 3.13 8.62 -15.49
C PHE A 26 3.04 8.40 -13.97
N TRP A 27 3.90 7.53 -13.41
CA TRP A 27 3.98 7.29 -11.98
C TRP A 27 4.54 8.48 -11.20
N PHE A 28 5.62 9.07 -11.67
CA PHE A 28 6.28 10.19 -10.98
C PHE A 28 5.63 11.56 -11.23
N TYR A 29 4.89 11.71 -12.34
CA TYR A 29 4.23 12.96 -12.74
C TYR A 29 2.75 12.73 -13.02
N PRO A 30 1.94 12.41 -12.00
CA PRO A 30 0.52 12.16 -12.19
C PRO A 30 -0.18 13.42 -12.71
N VAL A 31 -0.86 13.27 -13.83
CA VAL A 31 -1.51 14.37 -14.57
C VAL A 31 -2.89 14.69 -14.00
N THR A 32 -3.56 13.70 -13.41
CA THR A 32 -4.90 13.84 -12.84
C THR A 32 -4.92 13.56 -11.34
N VAL A 33 -5.92 14.08 -10.64
CA VAL A 33 -6.14 13.80 -9.22
C VAL A 33 -6.30 12.31 -8.97
N THR A 34 -7.16 11.66 -9.76
CA THR A 34 -7.40 10.21 -9.65
C THR A 34 -6.10 9.42 -9.78
N ASN A 35 -5.25 9.80 -10.71
CA ASN A 35 -3.95 9.16 -10.90
C ASN A 35 -3.03 9.34 -9.71
N TYR A 36 -3.00 10.55 -9.17
CA TYR A 36 -2.21 10.85 -7.98
C TYR A 36 -2.69 10.06 -6.76
N VAL A 37 -4.01 10.01 -6.53
CA VAL A 37 -4.60 9.22 -5.45
C VAL A 37 -4.28 7.74 -5.61
N ASN A 38 -4.41 7.18 -6.80
CA ASN A 38 -4.05 5.79 -7.08
C ASN A 38 -2.58 5.51 -6.78
N THR A 39 -1.67 6.42 -7.12
CA THR A 39 -0.23 6.25 -6.88
C THR A 39 0.07 6.10 -5.39
N PHE A 40 -0.35 7.03 -4.55
CA PHE A 40 -0.08 6.91 -3.12
C PHE A 40 -0.86 5.77 -2.44
N THR A 41 -2.04 5.40 -2.95
CA THR A 41 -2.80 4.24 -2.47
C THR A 41 -2.05 2.94 -2.76
N ILE A 42 -1.49 2.79 -3.97
CA ILE A 42 -0.68 1.63 -4.33
C ILE A 42 0.60 1.58 -3.49
N GLU A 43 1.29 2.71 -3.31
CA GLU A 43 2.47 2.78 -2.45
C GLU A 43 2.17 2.34 -1.01
N PHE A 44 1.02 2.76 -0.46
CA PHE A 44 0.56 2.32 0.85
C PHE A 44 0.25 0.83 0.89
N ALA A 45 -0.46 0.31 -0.12
CA ALA A 45 -0.80 -1.10 -0.22
C ALA A 45 0.46 -1.99 -0.31
N LEU A 46 1.50 -1.58 -1.04
CA LEU A 46 2.75 -2.32 -1.17
C LEU A 46 3.51 -2.46 0.16
N GLU A 47 3.29 -1.57 1.12
CA GLU A 47 3.88 -1.64 2.47
C GLU A 47 2.97 -2.29 3.51
N THR A 48 1.75 -2.72 3.11
CA THR A 48 0.78 -3.34 4.01
C THR A 48 0.43 -4.74 3.50
N PRO A 49 1.18 -5.78 3.92
CA PRO A 49 0.99 -7.16 3.44
C PRO A 49 -0.44 -7.69 3.61
N GLU A 50 -1.12 -7.30 4.69
CA GLU A 50 -2.49 -7.69 4.97
C GLU A 50 -3.46 -7.09 3.95
N LEU A 51 -3.27 -5.82 3.57
CA LEU A 51 -4.09 -5.14 2.57
C LEU A 51 -3.91 -5.78 1.20
N LEU A 52 -2.66 -6.09 0.79
CA LEU A 52 -2.40 -6.79 -0.47
C LEU A 52 -3.08 -8.15 -0.53
N THR A 53 -3.07 -8.91 0.57
CA THR A 53 -3.78 -10.19 0.67
C THR A 53 -5.30 -9.99 0.62
N GLY A 54 -5.84 -8.96 1.27
CA GLY A 54 -7.25 -8.61 1.20
C GLY A 54 -7.72 -8.26 -0.21
N ILE A 55 -6.87 -7.58 -0.99
CA ILE A 55 -7.11 -7.27 -2.41
C ILE A 55 -6.99 -8.54 -3.28
N GLY A 56 -6.07 -9.45 -2.96
CA GLY A 56 -5.92 -10.76 -3.58
C GLY A 56 -5.41 -10.78 -5.03
N VAL A 57 -4.92 -9.67 -5.57
CA VAL A 57 -4.52 -9.55 -6.99
C VAL A 57 -3.27 -10.35 -7.31
N ILE A 58 -2.29 -10.38 -6.42
CA ILE A 58 -1.00 -11.02 -6.67
C ILE A 58 -0.76 -12.25 -5.81
N ASP A 59 -1.69 -12.60 -4.94
CA ASP A 59 -1.64 -13.77 -4.08
C ASP A 59 -1.49 -15.06 -4.89
N ASN A 60 -0.61 -15.94 -4.45
CA ASN A 60 -0.32 -17.23 -5.10
C ASN A 60 0.21 -17.12 -6.55
N THR A 61 0.60 -15.94 -7.00
CA THR A 61 1.29 -15.72 -8.28
C THR A 61 2.82 -15.75 -8.10
N PRO A 62 3.62 -15.75 -9.19
CA PRO A 62 5.08 -15.54 -9.10
C PRO A 62 5.47 -14.20 -8.47
N LEU A 63 4.59 -13.20 -8.49
CA LEU A 63 4.79 -11.86 -7.92
C LEU A 63 4.37 -11.76 -6.46
N ASP A 64 3.89 -12.82 -5.85
CA ASP A 64 3.50 -12.86 -4.46
C ASP A 64 4.72 -12.80 -3.53
N PHE A 65 5.08 -11.61 -3.10
CA PHE A 65 6.19 -11.37 -2.16
C PHE A 65 5.70 -11.16 -0.71
N HIS A 66 4.41 -10.87 -0.52
CA HIS A 66 3.85 -10.31 0.72
C HIS A 66 3.08 -11.34 1.57
N SER A 67 2.50 -12.41 0.96
CA SER A 67 1.53 -13.26 1.68
C SER A 67 2.13 -14.12 2.81
N GLY A 68 3.45 -14.14 2.96
CA GLY A 68 4.14 -14.76 4.11
C GLY A 68 4.55 -13.77 5.21
N GLN A 69 4.20 -12.48 5.09
CA GLN A 69 4.64 -11.41 5.98
C GLN A 69 3.45 -10.74 6.67
N LEU A 70 3.72 -10.09 7.79
CA LEU A 70 2.83 -9.15 8.46
C LEU A 70 3.44 -7.74 8.44
N ALA A 71 2.60 -6.73 8.57
CA ALA A 71 3.02 -5.34 8.65
C ALA A 71 3.98 -5.11 9.84
N ASP A 72 4.72 -4.03 9.76
CA ASP A 72 5.59 -3.54 10.81
C ASP A 72 4.77 -2.59 11.72
N TYR A 73 4.69 -2.91 13.01
CA TYR A 73 3.93 -2.18 14.03
C TYR A 73 4.83 -1.30 14.90
N THR A 74 6.08 -1.06 14.49
CA THR A 74 7.01 -0.19 15.21
C THR A 74 6.64 1.30 15.08
N LYS A 75 7.05 2.08 16.09
CA LYS A 75 6.92 3.56 16.04
C LYS A 75 7.61 4.16 14.82
N ALA A 76 8.77 3.63 14.44
CA ALA A 76 9.50 4.09 13.27
C ALA A 76 8.69 3.93 11.97
N GLN A 77 7.95 2.84 11.82
CA GLN A 77 7.09 2.62 10.67
C GLN A 77 5.85 3.54 10.70
N GLU A 78 5.25 3.75 11.87
CA GLU A 78 4.15 4.71 12.03
C GLU A 78 4.59 6.13 11.64
N ASP A 79 5.74 6.58 12.13
CA ASP A 79 6.29 7.90 11.80
C ASP A 79 6.58 8.04 10.30
N LYS A 80 7.10 6.98 9.68
CA LYS A 80 7.32 6.92 8.23
C LYS A 80 6.00 7.01 7.45
N GLN A 81 4.97 6.30 7.89
CA GLN A 81 3.64 6.35 7.27
C GLN A 81 3.01 7.73 7.43
N LEU A 82 3.09 8.34 8.61
CA LEU A 82 2.60 9.70 8.84
C LEU A 82 3.34 10.72 7.97
N ALA A 83 4.65 10.63 7.86
CA ALA A 83 5.43 11.51 6.98
C ALA A 83 5.00 11.36 5.50
N ARG A 84 4.69 10.13 5.07
CA ARG A 84 4.17 9.86 3.73
C ARG A 84 2.78 10.46 3.53
N LEU A 85 1.85 10.31 4.49
CA LEU A 85 0.52 10.91 4.42
C LEU A 85 0.61 12.43 4.30
N LYS A 86 1.46 13.08 5.10
CA LYS A 86 1.73 14.52 5.02
C LYS A 86 2.25 14.93 3.64
N LYS A 87 3.21 14.18 3.09
CA LYS A 87 3.73 14.39 1.74
C LYS A 87 2.66 14.20 0.66
N SER A 88 1.81 13.19 0.80
CA SER A 88 0.70 12.95 -0.13
C SER A 88 -0.31 14.09 -0.07
N ARG A 89 -0.63 14.58 1.12
CA ARG A 89 -1.51 15.73 1.31
C ARG A 89 -0.93 17.01 0.69
N GLU A 90 0.34 17.28 0.92
CA GLU A 90 1.03 18.42 0.30
C GLU A 90 1.00 18.33 -1.23
N GLY A 91 1.21 17.13 -1.76
CA GLY A 91 1.16 16.90 -3.20
C GLY A 91 -0.21 17.14 -3.84
N MET A 92 -1.33 17.08 -3.08
CA MET A 92 -2.65 17.47 -3.56
C MET A 92 -2.76 18.94 -3.93
N ASN A 93 -1.89 19.82 -3.37
CA ASN A 93 -1.88 21.25 -3.64
C ASN A 93 -1.45 21.62 -5.07
N ARG A 94 -0.93 20.67 -5.84
CA ARG A 94 -0.64 20.86 -7.27
C ARG A 94 -1.87 21.01 -8.14
N PHE A 95 -3.01 20.55 -7.64
CA PHE A 95 -4.29 20.63 -8.35
C PHE A 95 -5.10 21.82 -7.85
N ASN A 96 -5.54 22.69 -8.77
CA ASN A 96 -6.41 23.81 -8.44
C ASN A 96 -7.88 23.31 -8.33
N PRO A 97 -8.50 23.27 -7.15
CA PRO A 97 -9.85 22.73 -6.97
C PRO A 97 -10.93 23.50 -7.74
N GLU A 98 -10.69 24.77 -8.08
CA GLU A 98 -11.65 25.58 -8.85
C GLU A 98 -11.70 25.16 -10.34
N GLU A 99 -10.62 24.58 -10.85
CA GLU A 99 -10.53 24.11 -12.22
C GLU A 99 -11.03 22.67 -12.39
N LEU A 100 -11.10 21.91 -11.28
CA LEU A 100 -11.55 20.52 -11.27
C LEU A 100 -13.07 20.44 -11.45
N LYS A 101 -13.52 19.41 -12.19
CA LYS A 101 -14.93 19.15 -12.47
C LYS A 101 -15.29 17.68 -12.31
N GLY A 102 -16.56 17.42 -12.01
CA GLY A 102 -17.10 16.06 -11.93
C GLY A 102 -16.33 15.16 -10.98
N GLN A 103 -15.94 13.99 -11.45
CA GLN A 103 -15.27 12.97 -10.62
C GLN A 103 -13.91 13.44 -10.09
N GLU A 104 -13.14 14.19 -10.85
CA GLU A 104 -11.83 14.69 -10.40
C GLU A 104 -11.96 15.63 -9.20
N LYS A 105 -12.96 16.51 -9.20
CA LYS A 105 -13.26 17.41 -8.08
C LYS A 105 -13.68 16.63 -6.84
N LEU A 106 -14.60 15.68 -7.00
CA LEU A 106 -15.07 14.84 -5.90
C LEU A 106 -13.91 13.99 -5.31
N THR A 107 -13.07 13.43 -6.16
CA THR A 107 -11.89 12.66 -5.73
C THR A 107 -10.92 13.56 -4.95
N TRP A 108 -10.71 14.79 -5.39
CA TRP A 108 -9.86 15.75 -4.71
C TRP A 108 -10.42 16.11 -3.32
N GLU A 109 -11.71 16.44 -3.24
CA GLU A 109 -12.40 16.78 -1.99
C GLU A 109 -12.34 15.64 -0.97
N ILE A 110 -12.66 14.42 -1.39
CA ILE A 110 -12.63 13.25 -0.52
C ILE A 110 -11.20 12.94 -0.07
N ALA A 111 -10.24 12.91 -0.99
CA ALA A 111 -8.86 12.57 -0.67
C ALA A 111 -8.20 13.60 0.25
N THR A 112 -8.43 14.89 0.03
CA THR A 112 -7.91 15.95 0.91
C THR A 112 -8.52 15.88 2.29
N TRP A 113 -9.85 15.75 2.39
CA TRP A 113 -10.52 15.58 3.66
C TRP A 113 -10.01 14.36 4.43
N PHE A 114 -9.91 13.22 3.77
CA PHE A 114 -9.45 11.98 4.38
C PHE A 114 -7.99 12.07 4.88
N LEU A 115 -7.10 12.67 4.09
CA LEU A 115 -5.70 12.87 4.48
C LEU A 115 -5.59 13.85 5.65
N ASP A 116 -6.35 14.96 5.63
CA ASP A 116 -6.36 15.95 6.71
C ASP A 116 -6.88 15.32 8.02
N ASP A 117 -7.93 14.49 7.95
CA ASP A 117 -8.50 13.81 9.11
C ASP A 117 -7.51 12.81 9.73
N ILE A 118 -6.89 11.94 8.94
CA ILE A 118 -5.89 10.98 9.44
C ILE A 118 -4.67 11.70 10.04
N ILE A 119 -4.20 12.76 9.39
CA ILE A 119 -3.04 13.53 9.89
C ILE A 119 -3.39 14.19 11.23
N ALA A 120 -4.59 14.75 11.37
CA ALA A 120 -5.06 15.34 12.62
C ALA A 120 -5.22 14.30 13.73
N GLN A 121 -5.73 13.10 13.41
CA GLN A 121 -5.86 12.01 14.37
C GLN A 121 -4.50 11.57 14.94
N ALA A 122 -3.42 11.65 14.16
CA ALA A 122 -2.08 11.28 14.62
C ALA A 122 -1.56 12.18 15.77
N GLU A 123 -2.13 13.37 15.98
CA GLU A 123 -1.82 14.24 17.14
C GLU A 123 -2.40 13.68 18.45
N PHE A 124 -3.38 12.79 18.35
CA PHE A 124 -4.07 12.16 19.48
C PHE A 124 -3.65 10.70 19.69
N ASP A 125 -2.46 10.34 19.23
CA ASP A 125 -1.93 8.97 19.26
C ASP A 125 -2.01 8.28 20.64
N HIS A 126 -1.87 9.04 21.71
CA HIS A 126 -1.97 8.56 23.10
C HIS A 126 -3.39 8.59 23.70
N SER A 127 -4.39 9.06 22.95
CA SER A 127 -5.77 9.19 23.46
C SER A 127 -6.62 7.93 23.31
N GLY A 128 -6.14 6.95 22.53
CA GLY A 128 -6.82 5.69 22.24
C GLY A 128 -6.10 4.46 22.81
N TYR A 129 -6.87 3.41 23.09
CA TYR A 129 -6.28 2.11 23.43
C TYR A 129 -5.83 1.41 22.16
N ARG A 130 -4.52 1.17 22.00
CA ARG A 130 -3.93 0.41 20.89
C ARG A 130 -4.35 -1.05 20.86
N VAL A 131 -4.72 -1.57 22.03
CA VAL A 131 -5.23 -2.93 22.21
C VAL A 131 -6.46 -2.89 23.09
N ASN A 132 -7.56 -3.43 22.61
CA ASN A 132 -8.78 -3.63 23.40
C ASN A 132 -9.45 -4.97 23.02
N GLN A 133 -10.59 -5.31 23.62
CA GLN A 133 -11.27 -6.58 23.40
C GLN A 133 -11.95 -6.70 22.02
N ILE A 134 -12.08 -5.60 21.28
CA ILE A 134 -12.86 -5.53 20.05
C ILE A 134 -11.95 -5.34 18.83
N SER A 135 -10.84 -4.63 19.00
CA SER A 135 -9.94 -4.24 17.90
C SER A 135 -8.48 -4.21 18.31
N GLY A 136 -7.62 -4.16 17.33
CA GLY A 136 -6.17 -4.14 17.47
C GLY A 136 -5.53 -5.46 17.03
N PRO A 137 -4.20 -5.48 16.84
CA PRO A 137 -3.50 -6.60 16.23
C PRO A 137 -3.74 -7.95 16.90
N MET A 138 -4.04 -7.97 18.22
CA MET A 138 -4.30 -9.19 18.98
C MET A 138 -5.63 -9.86 18.58
N VAL A 139 -6.59 -9.10 18.08
CA VAL A 139 -7.90 -9.57 17.60
C VAL A 139 -7.89 -9.71 16.08
N ASP A 140 -7.38 -8.70 15.40
CA ASP A 140 -7.49 -8.56 13.95
C ASP A 140 -6.60 -9.57 13.20
N LEU A 141 -5.39 -9.87 13.70
CA LEU A 141 -4.48 -10.81 13.03
C LEU A 141 -4.96 -12.26 13.05
N PRO A 142 -5.44 -12.84 14.17
CA PRO A 142 -6.05 -14.17 14.15
C PRO A 142 -7.23 -14.26 13.18
N GLN A 143 -8.12 -13.27 13.20
CA GLN A 143 -9.25 -13.21 12.28
C GLN A 143 -8.80 -13.08 10.83
N PHE A 144 -7.87 -12.17 10.53
CA PHE A 144 -7.32 -12.00 9.19
C PHE A 144 -6.72 -13.30 8.64
N ILE A 145 -5.96 -14.04 9.45
CA ILE A 145 -5.29 -15.25 8.99
C ILE A 145 -6.29 -16.39 8.73
N THR A 146 -7.39 -16.44 9.48
CA THR A 146 -8.44 -17.45 9.30
C THR A 146 -9.38 -17.12 8.15
N ASP A 147 -9.74 -15.86 7.99
CA ASP A 147 -10.82 -15.44 7.10
C ASP A 147 -10.31 -14.96 5.73
N THR A 148 -9.08 -14.41 5.68
CA THR A 148 -8.57 -13.72 4.49
C THR A 148 -7.43 -14.47 3.81
N HIS A 149 -6.55 -15.15 4.57
CA HIS A 149 -5.45 -15.89 3.98
C HIS A 149 -5.91 -17.19 3.32
N VAL A 150 -5.98 -17.20 1.99
CA VAL A 150 -6.49 -18.35 1.23
C VAL A 150 -5.41 -19.41 1.00
N ILE A 151 -5.63 -20.63 1.48
CA ILE A 151 -4.77 -21.78 1.27
C ILE A 151 -5.23 -22.53 0.00
N LYS A 152 -4.39 -22.52 -1.06
CA LYS A 152 -4.66 -23.18 -2.36
C LYS A 152 -3.68 -24.28 -2.71
N ASN A 153 -2.45 -24.21 -2.21
CA ASN A 153 -1.35 -25.11 -2.57
C ASN A 153 -0.27 -25.11 -1.48
N GLU A 154 0.76 -25.94 -1.61
CA GLU A 154 1.87 -26.04 -0.64
C GLU A 154 2.57 -24.69 -0.38
N ARG A 155 2.70 -23.84 -1.41
CA ARG A 155 3.29 -22.51 -1.27
C ARG A 155 2.46 -21.63 -0.35
N SER A 156 1.15 -21.63 -0.50
CA SER A 156 0.25 -20.85 0.39
C SER A 156 0.22 -21.41 1.81
N VAL A 157 0.35 -22.72 2.00
CA VAL A 157 0.55 -23.32 3.34
C VAL A 157 1.85 -22.82 3.98
N THR A 158 2.95 -22.86 3.24
CA THR A 158 4.25 -22.36 3.73
C THR A 158 4.16 -20.89 4.16
N ARG A 159 3.50 -20.07 3.37
CA ARG A 159 3.30 -18.63 3.67
C ARG A 159 2.38 -18.41 4.86
N TYR A 160 1.34 -19.22 5.00
CA TYR A 160 0.47 -19.20 6.18
C TYR A 160 1.26 -19.48 7.46
N ILE A 161 2.09 -20.54 7.45
CA ILE A 161 2.96 -20.89 8.58
C ILE A 161 3.98 -19.76 8.86
N SER A 162 4.55 -19.16 7.81
CA SER A 162 5.45 -18.00 7.96
C SER A 162 4.77 -16.84 8.69
N ARG A 163 3.53 -16.49 8.32
CA ARG A 163 2.74 -15.46 9.01
C ARG A 163 2.45 -15.77 10.46
N LEU A 164 2.11 -17.03 10.77
CA LEU A 164 1.94 -17.45 12.17
C LEU A 164 3.22 -17.24 12.98
N GLY A 165 4.38 -17.51 12.37
CA GLY A 165 5.69 -17.24 13.00
C GLY A 165 5.95 -15.77 13.30
N GLU A 166 5.36 -14.84 12.52
CA GLU A 166 5.49 -13.39 12.72
C GLU A 166 4.70 -12.85 13.92
N PHE A 167 3.72 -13.58 14.43
CA PHE A 167 2.87 -13.12 15.55
C PHE A 167 3.67 -12.70 16.78
N GLY A 168 4.71 -13.45 17.12
CA GLY A 168 5.58 -13.11 18.26
C GLY A 168 6.28 -11.75 18.09
N ARG A 169 6.73 -11.44 16.88
CA ARG A 169 7.32 -10.14 16.52
C ARG A 169 6.29 -9.02 16.67
N VAL A 170 5.13 -9.16 16.05
CA VAL A 170 4.07 -8.13 16.09
C VAL A 170 3.61 -7.89 17.53
N ILE A 171 3.38 -8.94 18.33
CA ILE A 171 3.02 -8.81 19.74
C ILE A 171 4.08 -8.02 20.52
N GLY A 172 5.36 -8.30 20.25
CA GLY A 172 6.48 -7.58 20.88
C GLY A 172 6.51 -6.09 20.50
N GLU A 173 6.29 -5.78 19.22
CA GLU A 173 6.22 -4.40 18.72
C GLU A 173 5.03 -3.63 19.30
N VAL A 174 3.85 -4.25 19.33
CA VAL A 174 2.63 -3.65 19.93
C VAL A 174 2.81 -3.43 21.43
N LYS A 175 3.40 -4.41 22.13
CA LYS A 175 3.73 -4.25 23.56
C LYS A 175 4.63 -3.05 23.80
N ALA A 176 5.71 -2.91 23.04
CA ALA A 176 6.61 -1.77 23.15
C ALA A 176 5.87 -0.43 22.96
N ARG A 177 4.91 -0.39 22.03
CA ARG A 177 4.08 0.79 21.76
C ARG A 177 3.06 1.10 22.86
N VAL A 178 2.65 0.13 23.65
CA VAL A 178 1.75 0.32 24.82
C VAL A 178 2.51 0.81 26.05
N GLU A 179 3.81 0.49 26.13
CA GLU A 179 4.69 0.84 27.25
C GLU A 179 5.34 2.24 27.11
N GLU A 180 5.23 2.91 25.95
CA GLU A 180 5.68 4.31 25.72
C GLU A 180 4.74 5.33 26.38
#